data_738291506b1d020c42c4b6bf1392dba7
#
_entry.id   738291506b1d020c42c4b6bf1392dba7
#
_cell.length_a   1.000
_cell.length_b   1.000
_cell.length_c   1.000
_cell.angle_alpha   90.00
_cell.angle_beta   90.00
_cell.angle_gamma   90.00
#
_symmetry.space_group_name_H-M   'P 1'
#
loop_
_entity.id
_entity.type
_entity.pdbx_description
1 polymer ?
#
loop_
_entity_poly.entity_id
_entity_poly.type
_entity_poly.pdbx_seq_one_letter_code
_entity_poly.pdbx_strand_id
1 'polypeptide(L)'
;MIDYIICEDEFDFSKQYEGIIEKVMMKYDIDYKVHSFEDYSSKWKGFTRNQNFKIYILDLKTKNGSGLDAARYIREELDDWQSMIIFVTAYPEYKYEALGKRLMLVDFVNKLDNLEERLIQAIQISLKNFDKRPKSLKYTYKKVVYNIEFNQILYIEKEQDNKRCIIRTKEKDFFIQGNLKTIESLLDERFIKCSRSYIINLEQVLSFNTKTNLMTFKNGDTLYCVSRNKRKEIINYVRGIH
;
A
#
# COMPACT_ATOMS: atom_id res chain seq x y z
N MET A 1 -7.70 3.01 -1.73
CA MET A 1 -8.17 1.67 -1.29
C MET A 1 -7.28 1.18 -0.16
N ILE A 2 -7.82 0.42 0.79
CA ILE A 2 -7.09 -0.19 1.91
C ILE A 2 -7.27 -1.71 1.81
N ASP A 3 -6.18 -2.47 1.95
CA ASP A 3 -6.24 -3.91 2.13
C ASP A 3 -6.04 -4.26 3.61
N TYR A 4 -7.05 -4.87 4.23
CA TYR A 4 -6.92 -5.51 5.52
C TYR A 4 -6.41 -6.92 5.32
N ILE A 5 -5.29 -7.25 5.95
CA ILE A 5 -4.67 -8.58 5.84
C ILE A 5 -4.68 -9.22 7.22
N ILE A 6 -5.56 -10.20 7.39
CA ILE A 6 -5.67 -10.99 8.60
C ILE A 6 -4.81 -12.25 8.43
N CYS A 7 -4.01 -12.59 9.43
CA CYS A 7 -3.36 -13.88 9.54
C CYS A 7 -3.65 -14.50 10.91
N GLU A 8 -4.52 -15.49 10.91
CA GLU A 8 -5.13 -16.11 12.08
C GLU A 8 -5.56 -17.52 11.73
N ASP A 9 -5.09 -18.53 12.47
CA ASP A 9 -5.41 -19.93 12.20
C ASP A 9 -6.68 -20.45 12.90
N GLU A 10 -7.23 -19.68 13.84
CA GLU A 10 -8.52 -19.94 14.45
C GLU A 10 -9.64 -19.23 13.68
N PHE A 11 -10.48 -20.01 13.01
CA PHE A 11 -11.55 -19.49 12.14
C PHE A 11 -12.48 -18.50 12.84
N ASP A 12 -12.85 -18.77 14.10
CA ASP A 12 -13.80 -17.93 14.86
C ASP A 12 -13.21 -16.54 15.12
N PHE A 13 -11.93 -16.45 15.50
CA PHE A 13 -11.26 -15.16 15.65
C PHE A 13 -11.11 -14.42 14.31
N SER A 14 -10.74 -15.14 13.25
CA SER A 14 -10.64 -14.54 11.91
C SER A 14 -11.97 -13.90 11.51
N LYS A 15 -13.11 -14.59 11.70
CA LYS A 15 -14.44 -14.04 11.43
C LYS A 15 -14.82 -12.88 12.35
N GLN A 16 -14.43 -12.93 13.61
CA GLN A 16 -14.64 -11.82 14.53
C GLN A 16 -13.91 -10.56 14.07
N TYR A 17 -12.66 -10.68 13.60
CA TYR A 17 -11.90 -9.54 13.08
C TYR A 17 -12.52 -8.96 11.82
N GLU A 18 -12.99 -9.81 10.88
CA GLU A 18 -13.73 -9.37 9.69
C GLU A 18 -14.95 -8.53 10.10
N GLY A 19 -15.77 -9.01 11.04
CA GLY A 19 -16.95 -8.28 11.53
C GLY A 19 -16.61 -6.95 12.22
N ILE A 20 -15.50 -6.90 12.98
CA ILE A 20 -15.01 -5.65 13.58
C ILE A 20 -14.57 -4.64 12.52
N ILE A 21 -13.84 -5.09 11.49
CA ILE A 21 -13.42 -4.25 10.36
C ILE A 21 -14.66 -3.67 9.67
N GLU A 22 -15.64 -4.50 9.30
CA GLU A 22 -16.88 -4.06 8.66
C GLU A 22 -17.60 -3.00 9.50
N LYS A 23 -17.80 -3.27 10.81
CA LYS A 23 -18.42 -2.33 11.75
C LYS A 23 -17.71 -0.97 11.80
N VAL A 24 -16.38 -0.96 11.76
CA VAL A 24 -15.61 0.29 11.73
C VAL A 24 -15.77 0.98 10.39
N MET A 25 -15.58 0.25 9.28
CA MET A 25 -15.56 0.80 7.93
C MET A 25 -16.90 1.34 7.46
N MET A 26 -18.02 0.89 8.00
CA MET A 26 -19.36 1.50 7.75
C MET A 26 -19.42 3.01 8.04
N LYS A 27 -18.46 3.55 8.82
CA LYS A 27 -18.41 4.98 9.18
C LYS A 27 -17.49 5.80 8.25
N TYR A 28 -16.83 5.15 7.28
CA TYR A 28 -15.82 5.77 6.42
C TYR A 28 -16.17 5.54 4.96
N ASP A 29 -16.08 6.59 4.15
CA ASP A 29 -16.21 6.52 2.69
C ASP A 29 -14.83 6.23 2.06
N ILE A 30 -14.34 5.01 2.31
CA ILE A 30 -13.03 4.53 1.86
C ILE A 30 -13.20 3.13 1.30
N ASP A 31 -12.81 2.91 0.03
CA ASP A 31 -12.76 1.57 -0.54
C ASP A 31 -11.78 0.69 0.22
N TYR A 32 -12.22 -0.52 0.59
CA TYR A 32 -11.40 -1.50 1.27
C TYR A 32 -11.69 -2.93 0.84
N LYS A 33 -10.76 -3.83 1.11
CA LYS A 33 -10.91 -5.27 0.97
C LYS A 33 -10.35 -5.97 2.21
N VAL A 34 -10.93 -7.11 2.56
CA VAL A 34 -10.45 -7.96 3.65
C VAL A 34 -9.96 -9.28 3.06
N HIS A 35 -8.78 -9.70 3.47
CA HIS A 35 -8.12 -10.92 3.04
C HIS A 35 -7.65 -11.70 4.26
N SER A 36 -8.15 -12.92 4.41
CA SER A 36 -7.86 -13.79 5.56
C SER A 36 -6.97 -14.96 5.15
N PHE A 37 -5.97 -15.24 5.96
CA PHE A 37 -5.00 -16.32 5.80
C PHE A 37 -4.86 -17.07 7.13
N GLU A 38 -4.70 -18.40 7.05
CA GLU A 38 -4.52 -19.23 8.23
C GLU A 38 -3.05 -19.31 8.68
N ASP A 39 -2.12 -18.91 7.80
CA ASP A 39 -0.68 -19.00 8.06
C ASP A 39 0.13 -18.00 7.25
N TYR A 40 1.44 -17.89 7.55
CA TYR A 40 2.42 -17.05 6.87
C TYR A 40 3.07 -17.74 5.66
N SER A 41 2.29 -18.50 4.91
CA SER A 41 2.72 -19.26 3.74
C SER A 41 3.18 -18.41 2.56
N SER A 42 3.62 -19.07 1.49
CA SER A 42 3.96 -18.42 0.23
C SER A 42 2.78 -17.67 -0.40
N LYS A 43 1.53 -18.11 -0.16
CA LYS A 43 0.30 -17.45 -0.59
C LYS A 43 0.17 -16.08 0.09
N TRP A 44 0.34 -16.02 1.42
CA TRP A 44 0.36 -14.78 2.19
C TRP A 44 1.48 -13.86 1.71
N LYS A 45 2.72 -14.36 1.60
CA LYS A 45 3.88 -13.58 1.10
C LYS A 45 3.67 -13.04 -0.31
N GLY A 46 3.03 -13.81 -1.19
CA GLY A 46 2.70 -13.37 -2.55
C GLY A 46 1.71 -12.21 -2.56
N PHE A 47 0.73 -12.27 -1.66
CA PHE A 47 -0.31 -11.25 -1.55
C PHE A 47 0.23 -9.93 -0.96
N THR A 48 1.11 -9.98 0.04
CA THR A 48 1.65 -8.79 0.72
C THR A 48 2.50 -7.88 -0.18
N ARG A 49 2.91 -8.36 -1.36
CA ARG A 49 3.72 -7.60 -2.34
C ARG A 49 2.93 -6.62 -3.19
N ASN A 50 1.61 -6.53 -3.04
CA ASN A 50 0.81 -5.54 -3.77
C ASN A 50 1.11 -4.11 -3.29
N GLN A 51 0.75 -3.10 -4.10
CA GLN A 51 1.07 -1.68 -3.87
C GLN A 51 0.03 -0.93 -3.02
N ASN A 52 -1.03 -1.60 -2.53
CA ASN A 52 -2.03 -0.92 -1.72
C ASN A 52 -1.51 -0.63 -0.32
N PHE A 53 -2.09 0.39 0.32
CA PHE A 53 -1.91 0.60 1.75
C PHE A 53 -2.56 -0.55 2.52
N LYS A 54 -1.83 -1.12 3.47
CA LYS A 54 -2.27 -2.31 4.21
C LYS A 54 -2.41 -2.03 5.69
N ILE A 55 -3.42 -2.67 6.27
CA ILE A 55 -3.56 -2.81 7.72
C ILE A 55 -3.49 -4.30 8.03
N TYR A 56 -2.37 -4.71 8.60
CA TYR A 56 -2.13 -6.09 8.99
C TYR A 56 -2.67 -6.34 10.39
N ILE A 57 -3.45 -7.41 10.54
CA ILE A 57 -3.93 -7.96 11.81
C ILE A 57 -3.32 -9.36 11.90
N LEU A 58 -2.30 -9.51 12.73
CA LEU A 58 -1.44 -10.68 12.74
C LEU A 58 -1.47 -11.36 14.10
N ASP A 59 -1.74 -12.67 14.13
CA ASP A 59 -1.43 -13.46 15.33
C ASP A 59 0.08 -13.70 15.40
N LEU A 60 0.60 -13.70 16.61
CA LEU A 60 2.02 -14.02 16.86
C LEU A 60 2.35 -15.48 16.60
N LYS A 61 1.40 -16.38 16.81
CA LYS A 61 1.59 -17.82 16.65
C LYS A 61 0.46 -18.39 15.82
N THR A 62 0.78 -18.84 14.62
CA THR A 62 -0.10 -19.68 13.80
C THR A 62 0.52 -21.07 13.67
N LYS A 63 -0.23 -22.03 13.16
CA LYS A 63 0.26 -23.42 12.93
C LYS A 63 1.57 -23.47 12.15
N ASN A 64 1.75 -22.55 11.20
CA ASN A 64 2.89 -22.54 10.27
C ASN A 64 3.50 -21.15 10.20
N GLY A 65 4.08 -20.65 11.29
CA GLY A 65 4.84 -19.42 11.26
C GLY A 65 4.63 -18.48 12.43
N SER A 66 5.46 -17.46 12.47
CA SER A 66 5.51 -16.45 13.51
C SER A 66 5.10 -15.09 12.97
N GLY A 67 4.19 -14.41 13.66
CA GLY A 67 3.80 -13.04 13.35
C GLY A 67 4.96 -12.05 13.47
N LEU A 68 5.92 -12.31 14.36
CA LEU A 68 7.13 -11.50 14.48
C LEU A 68 8.01 -11.59 13.22
N ASP A 69 8.17 -12.80 12.67
CA ASP A 69 8.93 -12.99 11.44
C ASP A 69 8.18 -12.42 10.22
N ALA A 70 6.85 -12.52 10.22
CA ALA A 70 6.01 -11.89 9.20
C ALA A 70 6.13 -10.36 9.24
N ALA A 71 6.10 -9.74 10.42
CA ALA A 71 6.28 -8.30 10.56
C ALA A 71 7.71 -7.86 10.17
N ARG A 72 8.73 -8.65 10.49
CA ARG A 72 10.10 -8.41 10.03
C ARG A 72 10.19 -8.48 8.50
N TYR A 73 9.61 -9.51 7.89
CA TYR A 73 9.53 -9.64 6.43
C TYR A 73 8.88 -8.42 5.78
N ILE A 74 7.79 -7.89 6.34
CA ILE A 74 7.12 -6.68 5.84
C ILE A 74 8.06 -5.48 5.90
N ARG A 75 8.78 -5.28 7.02
CA ARG A 75 9.64 -4.11 7.23
C ARG A 75 10.97 -4.20 6.49
N GLU A 76 11.66 -5.33 6.62
CA GLU A 76 13.05 -5.47 6.17
C GLU A 76 13.17 -5.98 4.73
N GLU A 77 12.32 -6.93 4.30
CA GLU A 77 12.40 -7.49 2.95
C GLU A 77 11.53 -6.74 1.94
N LEU A 78 10.33 -6.27 2.35
CA LEU A 78 9.45 -5.50 1.46
C LEU A 78 9.71 -3.99 1.54
N ASP A 79 10.48 -3.52 2.53
CA ASP A 79 10.71 -2.09 2.85
C ASP A 79 9.39 -1.30 3.03
N ASP A 80 8.33 -1.99 3.50
CA ASP A 80 7.01 -1.39 3.71
C ASP A 80 6.90 -0.83 5.13
N TRP A 81 7.28 0.43 5.29
CA TRP A 81 7.17 1.20 6.55
C TRP A 81 5.88 2.02 6.65
N GLN A 82 5.09 2.06 5.59
CA GLN A 82 3.85 2.84 5.54
C GLN A 82 2.64 2.06 6.02
N SER A 83 2.58 0.76 5.76
CA SER A 83 1.49 -0.11 6.21
C SER A 83 1.46 -0.24 7.73
N MET A 84 0.28 -0.42 8.28
CA MET A 84 0.04 -0.53 9.72
C MET A 84 0.08 -1.99 10.16
N ILE A 85 0.70 -2.29 11.29
CA ILE A 85 0.76 -3.64 11.85
C ILE A 85 0.13 -3.62 13.25
N ILE A 86 -0.85 -4.49 13.45
CA ILE A 86 -1.54 -4.74 14.72
C ILE A 86 -1.30 -6.21 15.05
N PHE A 87 -0.71 -6.51 16.19
CA PHE A 87 -0.69 -7.87 16.70
C PHE A 87 -1.94 -8.15 17.52
N VAL A 88 -2.56 -9.31 17.28
CA VAL A 88 -3.69 -9.81 18.07
C VAL A 88 -3.34 -11.23 18.50
N THR A 89 -3.16 -11.47 19.79
CA THR A 89 -2.64 -12.75 20.28
C THR A 89 -3.16 -13.11 21.68
N ALA A 90 -3.22 -14.40 21.96
CA ALA A 90 -3.49 -14.92 23.31
C ALA A 90 -2.23 -14.96 24.22
N TYR A 91 -1.07 -14.50 23.72
CA TYR A 91 0.22 -14.60 24.40
C TYR A 91 0.77 -13.21 24.76
N PRO A 92 0.26 -12.55 25.80
CA PRO A 92 0.65 -11.18 26.18
C PRO A 92 2.11 -11.05 26.60
N GLU A 93 2.77 -12.14 27.01
CA GLU A 93 4.17 -12.18 27.40
C GLU A 93 5.14 -11.79 26.28
N TYR A 94 4.76 -11.97 25.01
CA TYR A 94 5.58 -11.59 23.84
C TYR A 94 5.56 -10.07 23.54
N LYS A 95 4.78 -9.28 24.28
CA LYS A 95 4.64 -7.84 24.04
C LYS A 95 5.99 -7.12 24.09
N TYR A 96 6.80 -7.39 25.08
CA TYR A 96 8.10 -6.74 25.24
C TYR A 96 9.08 -7.14 24.13
N GLU A 97 9.04 -8.40 23.69
CA GLU A 97 9.84 -8.85 22.57
C GLU A 97 9.42 -8.13 21.28
N ALA A 98 8.13 -8.07 20.99
CA ALA A 98 7.58 -7.41 19.80
C ALA A 98 7.96 -5.92 19.76
N LEU A 99 7.84 -5.21 20.88
CA LEU A 99 8.24 -3.80 20.98
C LEU A 99 9.75 -3.61 20.82
N GLY A 100 10.56 -4.52 21.38
CA GLY A 100 12.03 -4.48 21.27
C GLY A 100 12.55 -4.62 19.84
N LYS A 101 11.79 -5.24 18.94
CA LYS A 101 12.14 -5.41 17.52
C LYS A 101 11.98 -4.13 16.67
N ARG A 102 11.42 -3.05 17.21
CA ARG A 102 11.23 -1.75 16.53
C ARG A 102 10.46 -1.85 15.21
N LEU A 103 9.46 -2.72 15.13
CA LEU A 103 8.69 -3.00 13.91
C LEU A 103 7.60 -1.96 13.62
N MET A 104 7.56 -0.85 14.38
CA MET A 104 6.56 0.23 14.26
C MET A 104 5.13 -0.32 14.29
N LEU A 105 4.80 -1.01 15.38
CA LEU A 105 3.47 -1.54 15.61
C LEU A 105 2.50 -0.40 15.97
N VAL A 106 1.27 -0.52 15.51
CA VAL A 106 0.16 0.36 15.94
C VAL A 106 -0.30 -0.04 17.33
N ASP A 107 -0.52 -1.33 17.54
CA ASP A 107 -0.93 -1.86 18.83
C ASP A 107 -0.57 -3.35 18.98
N PHE A 108 -0.64 -3.79 20.23
CA PHE A 108 -0.54 -5.17 20.64
C PHE A 108 -1.78 -5.52 21.46
N VAL A 109 -2.72 -6.25 20.86
CA VAL A 109 -4.03 -6.55 21.40
C VAL A 109 -4.04 -7.96 21.99
N ASN A 110 -4.53 -8.11 23.22
CA ASN A 110 -4.74 -9.43 23.82
C ASN A 110 -6.11 -10.00 23.40
N LYS A 111 -6.13 -11.23 22.86
CA LYS A 111 -7.38 -11.93 22.45
C LYS A 111 -8.33 -12.13 23.63
N LEU A 112 -7.79 -12.24 24.85
CA LEU A 112 -8.54 -12.60 26.05
C LEU A 112 -9.00 -11.39 26.88
N ASP A 113 -8.63 -10.18 26.47
CA ASP A 113 -8.94 -8.96 27.23
C ASP A 113 -9.29 -7.79 26.30
N ASN A 114 -10.55 -7.36 26.39
CA ASN A 114 -11.08 -6.18 25.65
C ASN A 114 -10.77 -6.18 24.13
N LEU A 115 -10.74 -7.35 23.51
CA LEU A 115 -10.35 -7.54 22.10
C LEU A 115 -11.08 -6.58 21.15
N GLU A 116 -12.42 -6.54 21.20
CA GLU A 116 -13.20 -5.74 20.26
C GLU A 116 -12.88 -4.24 20.37
N GLU A 117 -12.90 -3.71 21.59
CA GLU A 117 -12.63 -2.29 21.83
C GLU A 117 -11.22 -1.89 21.40
N ARG A 118 -10.22 -2.69 21.78
CA ARG A 118 -8.82 -2.44 21.45
C ARG A 118 -8.56 -2.55 19.94
N LEU A 119 -9.12 -3.53 19.28
CA LEU A 119 -8.97 -3.68 17.84
C LEU A 119 -9.65 -2.54 17.08
N ILE A 120 -10.83 -2.09 17.51
CA ILE A 120 -11.49 -0.89 16.97
C ILE A 120 -10.57 0.33 17.09
N GLN A 121 -9.99 0.57 18.26
CA GLN A 121 -9.08 1.70 18.50
C GLN A 121 -7.84 1.62 17.60
N ALA A 122 -7.23 0.45 17.48
CA ALA A 122 -6.05 0.24 16.63
C ALA A 122 -6.36 0.48 15.14
N ILE A 123 -7.51 0.00 14.67
CA ILE A 123 -7.98 0.26 13.29
C ILE A 123 -8.22 1.76 13.07
N GLN A 124 -8.86 2.45 14.03
CA GLN A 124 -9.10 3.90 13.92
C GLN A 124 -7.79 4.71 13.89
N ILE A 125 -6.77 4.31 14.66
CA ILE A 125 -5.43 4.92 14.59
C ILE A 125 -4.82 4.68 13.22
N SER A 126 -4.95 3.46 12.68
CA SER A 126 -4.46 3.10 11.35
C SER A 126 -5.13 3.93 10.25
N LEU A 127 -6.44 4.16 10.34
CA LEU A 127 -7.19 5.00 9.41
C LEU A 127 -6.77 6.48 9.47
N LYS A 128 -6.50 7.01 10.67
CA LYS A 128 -5.96 8.37 10.82
C LYS A 128 -4.59 8.51 10.14
N ASN A 129 -3.75 7.49 10.20
CA ASN A 129 -2.46 7.49 9.50
C ASN A 129 -2.64 7.37 7.99
N PHE A 130 -3.57 6.55 7.52
CA PHE A 130 -3.96 6.50 6.11
C PHE A 130 -4.38 7.86 5.58
N ASP A 131 -5.21 8.61 6.31
CA ASP A 131 -5.70 9.92 5.91
C ASP A 131 -4.62 11.03 5.93
N LYS A 132 -3.56 10.86 6.74
CA LYS A 132 -2.41 11.77 6.78
C LYS A 132 -1.43 11.62 5.62
N ARG A 133 -1.56 10.60 4.77
CA ARG A 133 -0.69 10.40 3.61
C ARG A 133 -0.77 11.60 2.67
N PRO A 134 0.34 11.93 1.96
CA PRO A 134 0.31 12.99 0.98
C PRO A 134 -0.80 12.76 -0.06
N LYS A 135 -1.65 13.75 -0.24
CA LYS A 135 -2.70 13.73 -1.29
C LYS A 135 -2.27 14.53 -2.51
N SER A 136 -1.08 15.14 -2.46
CA SER A 136 -0.57 16.03 -3.51
C SER A 136 0.95 16.05 -3.55
N LEU A 137 1.49 16.24 -4.75
CA LEU A 137 2.91 16.51 -5.00
C LEU A 137 3.17 18.01 -4.82
N LYS A 138 3.96 18.35 -3.80
CA LYS A 138 4.38 19.73 -3.51
C LYS A 138 5.85 19.90 -3.85
N TYR A 139 6.16 20.88 -4.70
CA TYR A 139 7.55 21.16 -5.09
C TYR A 139 7.70 22.61 -5.59
N THR A 140 8.95 23.05 -5.72
CA THR A 140 9.28 24.37 -6.29
C THR A 140 10.02 24.17 -7.62
N TYR A 141 9.57 24.84 -8.66
CA TYR A 141 10.25 24.89 -9.96
C TYR A 141 10.30 26.32 -10.49
N LYS A 142 11.50 26.80 -10.86
CA LYS A 142 11.72 28.18 -11.35
C LYS A 142 11.10 29.26 -10.44
N LYS A 143 11.27 29.14 -9.13
CA LYS A 143 10.74 30.04 -8.08
C LYS A 143 9.19 30.01 -7.94
N VAL A 144 8.50 29.12 -8.63
CA VAL A 144 7.05 28.92 -8.48
C VAL A 144 6.81 27.67 -7.62
N VAL A 145 5.95 27.79 -6.61
CA VAL A 145 5.54 26.68 -5.78
C VAL A 145 4.33 26.00 -6.42
N TYR A 146 4.44 24.70 -6.64
CA TYR A 146 3.38 23.85 -7.20
C TYR A 146 2.80 22.95 -6.13
N ASN A 147 1.51 22.72 -6.21
CA ASN A 147 0.77 21.74 -5.42
C ASN A 147 -0.19 21.03 -6.36
N ILE A 148 0.16 19.81 -6.77
CA ILE A 148 -0.61 19.03 -7.75
C ILE A 148 -1.21 17.83 -7.03
N GLU A 149 -2.53 17.73 -7.01
CA GLU A 149 -3.21 16.58 -6.42
C GLU A 149 -2.86 15.29 -7.15
N PHE A 150 -2.59 14.23 -6.39
CA PHE A 150 -2.20 12.96 -6.97
C PHE A 150 -3.25 12.35 -7.90
N ASN A 151 -4.53 12.60 -7.64
CA ASN A 151 -5.63 12.15 -8.50
C ASN A 151 -5.66 12.82 -9.88
N GLN A 152 -4.94 13.94 -10.07
CA GLN A 152 -4.80 14.62 -11.35
C GLN A 152 -3.62 14.06 -12.17
N ILE A 153 -2.60 13.49 -11.51
CA ILE A 153 -1.39 13.00 -12.17
C ILE A 153 -1.67 11.65 -12.84
N LEU A 154 -1.42 11.55 -14.14
CA LEU A 154 -1.50 10.32 -14.92
C LEU A 154 -0.19 9.54 -14.83
N TYR A 155 0.90 10.21 -15.19
CA TYR A 155 2.26 9.66 -15.13
C TYR A 155 3.31 10.76 -15.09
N ILE A 156 4.53 10.36 -14.75
CA ILE A 156 5.70 11.24 -14.77
C ILE A 156 6.72 10.61 -15.70
N GLU A 157 7.21 11.38 -16.66
CA GLU A 157 8.22 10.93 -17.61
C GLU A 157 9.53 11.68 -17.47
N LYS A 158 10.64 10.98 -17.69
CA LYS A 158 11.96 11.60 -17.76
C LYS A 158 12.13 12.28 -19.12
N GLU A 159 12.47 13.55 -19.13
CA GLU A 159 12.86 14.24 -20.36
C GLU A 159 14.28 13.81 -20.80
N GLN A 160 14.45 13.49 -22.09
CA GLN A 160 15.68 12.83 -22.57
C GLN A 160 16.94 13.69 -22.42
N ASP A 161 16.85 14.98 -22.69
CA ASP A 161 18.01 15.89 -22.77
C ASP A 161 18.18 16.82 -21.56
N ASN A 162 17.30 16.75 -20.58
CA ASN A 162 17.28 17.64 -19.44
C ASN A 162 17.28 16.91 -18.10
N LYS A 163 17.89 17.53 -17.08
CA LYS A 163 17.83 17.04 -15.68
C LYS A 163 16.47 17.32 -15.03
N ARG A 164 15.38 17.14 -15.78
CA ARG A 164 14.02 17.36 -15.29
C ARG A 164 13.09 16.26 -15.76
N CYS A 165 11.93 16.20 -15.12
CA CYS A 165 10.84 15.33 -15.51
C CYS A 165 9.60 16.13 -15.84
N ILE A 166 8.72 15.54 -16.64
CA ILE A 166 7.43 16.11 -17.04
C ILE A 166 6.35 15.34 -16.25
N ILE A 167 5.50 16.07 -15.55
CA ILE A 167 4.34 15.54 -14.84
C ILE A 167 3.15 15.73 -15.78
N ARG A 168 2.63 14.62 -16.32
CA ARG A 168 1.44 14.60 -17.17
C ARG A 168 0.20 14.52 -16.29
N THR A 169 -0.67 15.48 -16.45
CA THR A 169 -1.95 15.50 -15.73
C THR A 169 -3.13 15.43 -16.69
N LYS A 170 -4.34 15.38 -16.15
CA LYS A 170 -5.57 15.34 -16.97
C LYS A 170 -5.77 16.60 -17.81
N GLU A 171 -5.22 17.73 -17.39
CA GLU A 171 -5.50 19.03 -18.01
C GLU A 171 -4.27 19.61 -18.71
N LYS A 172 -3.10 19.55 -18.08
CA LYS A 172 -1.86 20.16 -18.58
C LYS A 172 -0.62 19.50 -18.02
N ASP A 173 0.51 19.84 -18.61
CA ASP A 173 1.81 19.34 -18.19
C ASP A 173 2.50 20.30 -17.22
N PHE A 174 3.24 19.72 -16.28
CA PHE A 174 4.11 20.46 -15.37
C PHE A 174 5.54 19.92 -15.46
N PHE A 175 6.49 20.71 -14.98
CA PHE A 175 7.90 20.35 -14.98
C PHE A 175 8.42 20.31 -13.55
N ILE A 176 9.22 19.30 -13.23
CA ILE A 176 9.90 19.16 -11.94
C ILE A 176 11.39 18.90 -12.15
N GLN A 177 12.23 19.62 -11.41
CA GLN A 177 13.68 19.41 -11.43
C GLN A 177 14.05 18.13 -10.69
N GLY A 178 14.91 17.30 -11.28
CA GLY A 178 15.39 16.08 -10.65
C GLY A 178 15.29 14.85 -11.53
N ASN A 179 15.72 13.72 -10.99
CA ASN A 179 15.59 12.42 -11.63
C ASN A 179 14.40 11.66 -11.08
N LEU A 180 13.96 10.62 -11.80
CA LEU A 180 12.80 9.82 -11.39
C LEU A 180 12.94 9.19 -10.01
N LYS A 181 14.15 8.81 -9.57
CA LYS A 181 14.37 8.21 -8.23
C LYS A 181 14.08 9.22 -7.12
N THR A 182 14.53 10.47 -7.30
CA THR A 182 14.25 11.55 -6.34
C THR A 182 12.77 11.90 -6.32
N ILE A 183 12.10 11.89 -7.48
CA ILE A 183 10.67 12.20 -7.55
C ILE A 183 9.83 11.06 -6.95
N GLU A 184 10.22 9.81 -7.18
CA GLU A 184 9.59 8.62 -6.61
C GLU A 184 9.48 8.69 -5.07
N SER A 185 10.48 9.24 -4.38
CA SER A 185 10.45 9.42 -2.92
C SER A 185 9.47 10.51 -2.43
N LEU A 186 8.90 11.32 -3.31
CA LEU A 186 7.87 12.32 -3.01
C LEU A 186 6.45 11.82 -3.26
N LEU A 187 6.33 10.61 -3.80
CA LEU A 187 5.08 9.98 -4.20
C LEU A 187 4.71 8.87 -3.21
N ASP A 188 3.48 8.40 -3.27
CA ASP A 188 3.01 7.29 -2.44
C ASP A 188 2.77 6.01 -3.27
N GLU A 189 2.20 5.00 -2.65
CA GLU A 189 1.97 3.67 -3.23
C GLU A 189 1.06 3.65 -4.47
N ARG A 190 0.36 4.73 -4.78
CA ARG A 190 -0.40 4.88 -6.02
C ARG A 190 0.50 4.93 -7.25
N PHE A 191 1.77 5.26 -7.03
CA PHE A 191 2.73 5.47 -8.11
C PHE A 191 3.72 4.32 -8.21
N ILE A 192 3.91 3.81 -9.41
CA ILE A 192 4.87 2.76 -9.70
C ILE A 192 5.84 3.19 -10.79
N LYS A 193 7.12 2.99 -10.54
CA LYS A 193 8.14 3.12 -11.57
C LYS A 193 8.09 1.92 -12.50
N CYS A 194 7.44 2.07 -13.64
CA CYS A 194 7.22 1.01 -14.61
C CYS A 194 8.39 0.80 -15.59
N SER A 195 9.30 1.77 -15.69
CA SER A 195 10.53 1.67 -16.50
C SER A 195 11.59 2.68 -16.06
N ARG A 196 12.71 2.76 -16.81
CA ARG A 196 13.77 3.74 -16.57
C ARG A 196 13.33 5.18 -16.82
N SER A 197 12.25 5.37 -17.57
CA SER A 197 11.79 6.67 -18.04
C SER A 197 10.42 7.08 -17.51
N TYR A 198 9.68 6.19 -16.85
CA TYR A 198 8.29 6.44 -16.46
C TYR A 198 7.96 5.98 -15.05
N ILE A 199 7.20 6.84 -14.33
CA ILE A 199 6.43 6.52 -13.12
C ILE A 199 4.96 6.73 -13.48
N ILE A 200 4.10 5.76 -13.23
CA ILE A 200 2.66 5.86 -13.53
C ILE A 200 1.83 5.89 -12.26
N ASN A 201 0.70 6.57 -12.31
CA ASN A 201 -0.31 6.51 -11.27
C ASN A 201 -1.27 5.35 -11.58
N LEU A 202 -1.20 4.30 -10.79
CA LEU A 202 -2.02 3.09 -10.97
C LEU A 202 -3.52 3.37 -10.87
N GLU A 203 -3.94 4.30 -10.01
CA GLU A 203 -5.34 4.69 -9.88
C GLU A 203 -5.91 5.38 -11.14
N GLN A 204 -5.06 5.91 -12.02
CA GLN A 204 -5.46 6.54 -13.27
C GLN A 204 -5.40 5.58 -14.48
N VAL A 205 -4.95 4.34 -14.29
CA VAL A 205 -4.93 3.33 -15.35
C VAL A 205 -6.34 2.79 -15.57
N LEU A 206 -6.82 2.85 -16.81
CA LEU A 206 -8.08 2.24 -17.26
C LEU A 206 -7.85 0.79 -17.68
N SER A 207 -6.83 0.55 -18.52
CA SER A 207 -6.54 -0.79 -19.05
C SER A 207 -5.08 -0.95 -19.42
N PHE A 208 -4.63 -2.20 -19.45
CA PHE A 208 -3.32 -2.58 -19.94
C PHE A 208 -3.42 -3.76 -20.92
N ASN A 209 -3.09 -3.52 -22.18
CA ASN A 209 -3.05 -4.56 -23.21
C ASN A 209 -1.77 -5.38 -23.08
N THR A 210 -1.91 -6.63 -22.63
CA THR A 210 -0.77 -7.52 -22.37
C THR A 210 -0.07 -8.02 -23.64
N LYS A 211 -0.71 -7.97 -24.81
CA LYS A 211 -0.09 -8.36 -26.10
C LYS A 211 0.75 -7.22 -26.66
N THR A 212 0.17 -6.04 -26.74
CA THR A 212 0.80 -4.86 -27.36
C THR A 212 1.66 -4.04 -26.39
N ASN A 213 1.55 -4.28 -25.07
CA ASN A 213 2.19 -3.47 -24.02
C ASN A 213 1.67 -2.03 -23.95
N LEU A 214 0.47 -1.78 -24.48
CA LEU A 214 -0.18 -0.48 -24.46
C LEU A 214 -0.96 -0.29 -23.18
N MET A 215 -0.68 0.79 -22.47
CA MET A 215 -1.46 1.26 -21.32
C MET A 215 -2.41 2.35 -21.77
N THR A 216 -3.65 2.32 -21.27
CA THR A 216 -4.66 3.35 -21.48
C THR A 216 -5.03 3.95 -20.14
N PHE A 217 -5.03 5.26 -20.05
CA PHE A 217 -5.45 6.02 -18.87
C PHE A 217 -6.94 6.38 -18.92
N LYS A 218 -7.52 6.72 -17.77
CA LYS A 218 -8.96 7.07 -17.63
C LYS A 218 -9.39 8.29 -18.46
N ASN A 219 -8.45 9.16 -18.82
CA ASN A 219 -8.70 10.31 -19.72
C ASN A 219 -8.60 9.96 -21.22
N GLY A 220 -8.27 8.70 -21.57
CA GLY A 220 -8.11 8.23 -22.94
C GLY A 220 -6.68 8.27 -23.47
N ASP A 221 -5.73 8.88 -22.77
CA ASP A 221 -4.32 8.86 -23.15
C ASP A 221 -3.75 7.44 -23.18
N THR A 222 -2.81 7.21 -24.06
CA THR A 222 -2.15 5.90 -24.20
C THR A 222 -0.63 6.01 -24.12
N LEU A 223 0.02 4.98 -23.58
CA LEU A 223 1.47 4.99 -23.36
C LEU A 223 2.08 3.59 -23.44
N TYR A 224 3.24 3.48 -24.09
CA TYR A 224 4.09 2.28 -24.09
C TYR A 224 5.22 2.48 -23.07
N CYS A 225 5.01 2.14 -21.82
CA CYS A 225 5.96 2.49 -20.75
C CYS A 225 6.43 1.32 -19.90
N VAL A 226 5.82 0.13 -20.02
CA VAL A 226 6.00 -0.95 -19.06
C VAL A 226 7.19 -1.84 -19.43
N SER A 227 8.19 -1.91 -18.54
CA SER A 227 9.29 -2.85 -18.67
C SER A 227 8.86 -4.30 -18.38
N ARG A 228 9.61 -5.28 -18.94
CA ARG A 228 9.29 -6.70 -18.76
C ARG A 228 9.12 -7.12 -17.30
N ASN A 229 9.98 -6.61 -16.43
CA ASN A 229 9.99 -6.96 -15.00
C ASN A 229 8.77 -6.42 -14.24
N LYS A 230 8.14 -5.33 -14.72
CA LYS A 230 6.99 -4.69 -14.06
C LYS A 230 5.64 -5.12 -14.62
N ARG A 231 5.62 -5.89 -15.71
CA ARG A 231 4.37 -6.34 -16.36
C ARG A 231 3.44 -7.11 -15.42
N LYS A 232 4.00 -8.07 -14.67
CA LYS A 232 3.19 -8.92 -13.78
C LYS A 232 2.50 -8.09 -12.69
N GLU A 233 3.19 -7.15 -12.10
CA GLU A 233 2.70 -6.25 -11.06
C GLU A 233 1.53 -5.39 -11.58
N ILE A 234 1.71 -4.78 -12.75
CA ILE A 234 0.67 -3.95 -13.38
C ILE A 234 -0.54 -4.78 -13.81
N ILE A 235 -0.33 -5.99 -14.38
CA ILE A 235 -1.43 -6.89 -14.76
C ILE A 235 -2.26 -7.27 -13.53
N ASN A 236 -1.61 -7.60 -12.43
CA ASN A 236 -2.29 -7.96 -11.19
C ASN A 236 -3.13 -6.78 -10.69
N TYR A 237 -2.57 -5.58 -10.67
CA TYR A 237 -3.29 -4.39 -10.26
C TYR A 237 -4.55 -4.15 -11.12
N VAL A 238 -4.40 -4.14 -12.46
CA VAL A 238 -5.52 -3.87 -13.39
C VAL A 238 -6.60 -4.94 -13.31
N ARG A 239 -6.24 -6.19 -13.01
CA ARG A 239 -7.20 -7.30 -12.84
C ARG A 239 -7.89 -7.29 -11.48
N GLY A 240 -7.47 -6.43 -10.56
CA GLY A 240 -7.92 -6.50 -9.17
C GLY A 240 -7.50 -7.80 -8.47
N ILE A 241 -6.49 -8.50 -9.00
CA ILE A 241 -5.85 -9.67 -8.39
C ILE A 241 -4.71 -9.12 -7.55
N HIS A 242 -5.02 -8.88 -6.31
CA HIS A 242 -4.06 -8.37 -5.32
C HIS A 242 -3.66 -9.47 -4.37
#